data_781541d79a3cdf42ed2e066cf893fe2e
#
_entry.id   781541d79a3cdf42ed2e066cf893fe2e
#
_cell.length_a   1.000
_cell.length_b   1.000
_cell.length_c   1.000
_cell.angle_alpha   90.00
_cell.angle_beta   90.00
_cell.angle_gamma   90.00
#
_symmetry.space_group_name_H-M   'P 1'
#
loop_
_entity.id
_entity.type
_entity.pdbx_description
1 polymer ?
#
loop_
_entity_poly.entity_id
_entity_poly.type
_entity_poly.pdbx_seq_one_letter_code
_entity_poly.pdbx_strand_id
1 'polypeptide(L)'
;MKMKVPFFDLSIQFKALEGEIKSALDEVMKDQKFILGPQVEILEQAIAQYCQTQYAIGVASGSDALLLSLMALGINSGDEVILPPFTFFATAGSISRLGAIPVFTDIDPDTYNIDPSKIEEEVTRSTKAIIPIHLFGQCADMDPLLQLARSKNLFVVEDAAQALGSEYKPLSNSISRKAGQMGDLGCFSFYPTKNLGAFGDAGMIVTDHPQLAEKIKILRVHGSKPKYFHKWVGINSRLDTIQAAILLVKFQYLENWTKERQRKAFRYHSLFQDLTSSLPELQLPSIQYENRHIFNQYVIRVPERDKLKQFLMEEGIGTDIYYPLPLHLQECYSNLKYRRGDLPNSEKAAEEILALPIFPELTEDQQDYVVDRIRAFYKH
;
A
#
# COMPACT_ATOMS: atom_id res chain seq x y z
N MET A 1 -1.01 6.24 -36.47
CA MET A 1 0.16 5.90 -35.65
C MET A 1 -0.35 5.47 -34.28
N LYS A 2 0.09 4.33 -33.73
CA LYS A 2 -0.33 3.91 -32.39
C LYS A 2 0.24 4.87 -31.34
N MET A 3 -0.61 5.30 -30.38
CA MET A 3 -0.17 6.16 -29.29
C MET A 3 0.57 5.29 -28.26
N LYS A 4 1.69 5.77 -27.71
CA LYS A 4 2.38 5.09 -26.63
C LYS A 4 1.86 5.63 -25.28
N VAL A 5 1.26 4.75 -24.47
CA VAL A 5 0.78 5.08 -23.12
C VAL A 5 1.55 4.21 -22.12
N PRO A 6 2.55 4.76 -21.42
CA PRO A 6 3.28 4.00 -20.40
C PRO A 6 2.35 3.67 -19.22
N PHE A 7 2.58 2.54 -18.57
CA PHE A 7 1.84 2.20 -17.35
C PHE A 7 2.12 3.21 -16.22
N PHE A 8 3.36 3.70 -16.15
CA PHE A 8 3.82 4.71 -15.22
C PHE A 8 5.02 5.46 -15.79
N ASP A 9 5.12 6.78 -15.57
CA ASP A 9 6.26 7.59 -16.02
C ASP A 9 6.71 8.57 -14.94
N LEU A 10 7.88 8.31 -14.35
CA LEU A 10 8.53 9.18 -13.35
C LEU A 10 9.32 10.33 -13.97
N SER A 11 9.61 10.29 -15.27
CA SER A 11 10.51 11.24 -15.92
C SER A 11 9.93 12.66 -15.96
N ILE A 12 8.61 12.77 -16.14
CA ILE A 12 7.91 14.06 -16.20
C ILE A 12 7.96 14.73 -14.82
N GLN A 13 7.61 13.98 -13.79
CA GLN A 13 7.67 14.44 -12.40
C GLN A 13 9.10 14.87 -12.02
N PHE A 14 10.10 14.05 -12.38
CA PHE A 14 11.49 14.38 -12.09
C PHE A 14 11.93 15.68 -12.76
N LYS A 15 11.64 15.86 -14.06
CA LYS A 15 11.98 17.09 -14.79
C LYS A 15 11.42 18.35 -14.12
N ALA A 16 10.19 18.26 -13.60
CA ALA A 16 9.56 19.41 -12.93
C ALA A 16 10.26 19.78 -11.62
N LEU A 17 10.84 18.80 -10.90
CA LEU A 17 11.43 18.97 -9.58
C LEU A 17 12.96 18.88 -9.58
N GLU A 18 13.61 18.75 -10.73
CA GLU A 18 15.04 18.45 -10.86
C GLU A 18 15.91 19.45 -10.08
N GLY A 19 15.62 20.74 -10.16
CA GLY A 19 16.36 21.79 -9.46
C GLY A 19 16.26 21.70 -7.95
N GLU A 20 15.03 21.52 -7.43
CA GLU A 20 14.79 21.40 -5.99
C GLU A 20 15.42 20.14 -5.41
N ILE A 21 15.30 19.01 -6.13
CA ILE A 21 15.91 17.73 -5.72
C ILE A 21 17.43 17.82 -5.70
N LYS A 22 18.05 18.39 -6.74
CA LYS A 22 19.51 18.60 -6.78
C LYS A 22 19.98 19.46 -5.62
N SER A 23 19.30 20.58 -5.35
CA SER A 23 19.64 21.47 -4.22
C SER A 23 19.56 20.72 -2.88
N ALA A 24 18.49 19.95 -2.64
CA ALA A 24 18.34 19.16 -1.40
C ALA A 24 19.44 18.09 -1.24
N LEU A 25 19.84 17.45 -2.34
CA LEU A 25 20.94 16.48 -2.34
C LEU A 25 22.29 17.13 -2.07
N ASP A 26 22.56 18.30 -2.66
CA ASP A 26 23.80 19.08 -2.44
C ASP A 26 23.95 19.47 -0.97
N GLU A 27 22.87 19.83 -0.28
CA GLU A 27 22.87 20.09 1.16
C GLU A 27 23.28 18.86 1.97
N VAL A 28 22.71 17.69 1.68
CA VAL A 28 23.10 16.43 2.36
C VAL A 28 24.55 16.09 2.11
N MET A 29 25.02 16.25 0.85
CA MET A 29 26.42 15.99 0.50
C MET A 29 27.38 16.95 1.18
N LYS A 30 27.00 18.22 1.36
CA LYS A 30 27.79 19.21 2.10
C LYS A 30 27.88 18.87 3.58
N ASP A 31 26.79 18.42 4.18
CA ASP A 31 26.72 18.13 5.63
C ASP A 31 27.33 16.77 5.99
N GLN A 32 27.49 15.85 5.03
CA GLN A 32 28.05 14.51 5.22
C GLN A 32 27.33 13.65 6.27
N LYS A 33 26.06 13.96 6.60
CA LYS A 33 25.23 13.21 7.56
C LYS A 33 24.29 12.26 6.84
N PHE A 34 24.81 11.17 6.30
CA PHE A 34 24.06 10.25 5.45
C PHE A 34 23.12 9.31 6.20
N ILE A 35 23.35 9.08 7.50
CA ILE A 35 22.58 8.13 8.31
C ILE A 35 21.90 8.89 9.45
N LEU A 36 20.56 8.80 9.51
CA LEU A 36 19.73 9.46 10.52
C LEU A 36 20.08 10.96 10.66
N GLY A 37 20.32 11.64 9.54
CA GLY A 37 20.54 13.07 9.49
C GLY A 37 19.25 13.88 9.73
N PRO A 38 19.37 15.22 9.82
CA PRO A 38 18.24 16.09 10.17
C PRO A 38 17.05 15.97 9.21
N GLN A 39 17.27 15.66 7.92
CA GLN A 39 16.21 15.49 6.95
C GLN A 39 15.28 14.29 7.31
N VAL A 40 15.83 13.26 7.95
CA VAL A 40 15.02 12.12 8.42
C VAL A 40 14.07 12.58 9.52
N GLU A 41 14.54 13.33 10.50
CA GLU A 41 13.71 13.84 11.60
C GLU A 41 12.63 14.80 11.09
N ILE A 42 12.99 15.72 10.16
CA ILE A 42 12.03 16.65 9.55
C ILE A 42 10.94 15.88 8.79
N LEU A 43 11.32 14.84 8.03
CA LEU A 43 10.35 14.01 7.32
C LEU A 43 9.47 13.22 8.28
N GLU A 44 10.04 12.63 9.35
CA GLU A 44 9.29 11.93 10.40
C GLU A 44 8.23 12.86 11.02
N GLN A 45 8.58 14.09 11.37
CA GLN A 45 7.65 15.09 11.90
C GLN A 45 6.56 15.46 10.89
N ALA A 46 6.92 15.68 9.62
CA ALA A 46 5.97 16.05 8.58
C ALA A 46 4.96 14.90 8.30
N ILE A 47 5.41 13.65 8.24
CA ILE A 47 4.54 12.49 8.04
C ILE A 47 3.67 12.24 9.26
N ALA A 48 4.18 12.37 10.50
CA ALA A 48 3.37 12.24 11.70
C ALA A 48 2.21 13.26 11.71
N GLN A 49 2.52 14.52 11.41
CA GLN A 49 1.50 15.57 11.30
C GLN A 49 0.49 15.28 10.19
N TYR A 50 0.94 14.85 9.01
CA TYR A 50 0.08 14.54 7.87
C TYR A 50 -0.86 13.37 8.14
N CYS A 51 -0.36 12.32 8.80
CA CYS A 51 -1.14 11.16 9.22
C CYS A 51 -1.95 11.39 10.50
N GLN A 52 -1.81 12.56 11.16
CA GLN A 52 -2.46 12.89 12.44
C GLN A 52 -2.10 11.89 13.55
N THR A 53 -0.83 11.47 13.61
CA THR A 53 -0.27 10.59 14.63
C THR A 53 0.81 11.32 15.44
N GLN A 54 1.13 10.81 16.64
CA GLN A 54 2.14 11.43 17.49
C GLN A 54 3.57 11.14 17.03
N TYR A 55 3.80 9.99 16.43
CA TYR A 55 5.13 9.51 16.04
C TYR A 55 5.13 8.96 14.63
N ALA A 56 6.20 9.28 13.89
CA ALA A 56 6.59 8.58 12.68
C ALA A 56 8.05 8.17 12.78
N ILE A 57 8.41 7.02 12.26
CA ILE A 57 9.76 6.45 12.33
C ILE A 57 10.17 5.98 10.95
N GLY A 58 11.19 6.63 10.36
CA GLY A 58 11.74 6.27 9.06
C GLY A 58 12.52 4.97 9.10
N VAL A 59 12.24 4.10 8.14
CA VAL A 59 12.84 2.77 8.00
C VAL A 59 13.27 2.52 6.55
N ALA A 60 14.02 1.44 6.30
CA ALA A 60 14.64 1.20 4.99
C ALA A 60 13.64 0.84 3.89
N SER A 61 12.48 0.29 4.23
CA SER A 61 11.45 -0.10 3.24
C SER A 61 10.09 -0.31 3.90
N GLY A 62 9.01 -0.40 3.08
CA GLY A 62 7.71 -0.81 3.58
C GLY A 62 7.71 -2.25 4.14
N SER A 63 8.52 -3.14 3.59
CA SER A 63 8.69 -4.50 4.11
C SER A 63 9.29 -4.51 5.52
N ASP A 64 10.30 -3.66 5.74
CA ASP A 64 10.90 -3.48 7.06
C ASP A 64 9.96 -2.77 8.03
N ALA A 65 9.09 -1.88 7.52
CA ALA A 65 8.05 -1.26 8.35
C ALA A 65 7.13 -2.33 8.95
N LEU A 66 6.65 -3.28 8.16
CA LEU A 66 5.83 -4.39 8.62
C LEU A 66 6.60 -5.30 9.59
N LEU A 67 7.81 -5.70 9.23
CA LEU A 67 8.64 -6.56 10.07
C LEU A 67 8.93 -5.94 11.43
N LEU A 68 9.38 -4.68 11.46
CA LEU A 68 9.70 -3.96 12.70
C LEU A 68 8.44 -3.72 13.56
N SER A 69 7.29 -3.48 12.94
CA SER A 69 6.01 -3.35 13.64
C SER A 69 5.66 -4.65 14.38
N LEU A 70 5.74 -5.79 13.72
CA LEU A 70 5.50 -7.10 14.32
C LEU A 70 6.52 -7.42 15.42
N MET A 71 7.81 -7.13 15.21
CA MET A 71 8.85 -7.27 16.23
C MET A 71 8.58 -6.37 17.45
N ALA A 72 8.10 -5.15 17.24
CA ALA A 72 7.78 -4.21 18.32
C ALA A 72 6.59 -4.69 19.16
N LEU A 73 5.60 -5.30 18.54
CA LEU A 73 4.45 -5.92 19.22
C LEU A 73 4.82 -7.22 19.93
N GLY A 74 5.99 -7.79 19.66
CA GLY A 74 6.45 -9.02 20.28
C GLY A 74 5.88 -10.29 19.63
N ILE A 75 5.52 -10.20 18.36
CA ILE A 75 5.12 -11.38 17.57
C ILE A 75 6.32 -12.31 17.41
N ASN A 76 6.11 -13.59 17.71
CA ASN A 76 7.14 -14.62 17.78
C ASN A 76 6.69 -15.89 17.05
N SER A 77 7.60 -16.86 17.02
CA SER A 77 7.34 -18.18 16.44
C SER A 77 6.11 -18.86 17.08
N GLY A 78 5.19 -19.32 16.23
CA GLY A 78 3.95 -19.96 16.62
C GLY A 78 2.77 -19.03 16.86
N ASP A 79 2.99 -17.71 16.94
CA ASP A 79 1.88 -16.75 16.94
C ASP A 79 1.22 -16.70 15.55
N GLU A 80 -0.09 -16.48 15.53
CA GLU A 80 -0.87 -16.33 14.31
C GLU A 80 -1.19 -14.86 14.05
N VAL A 81 -1.10 -14.46 12.77
CA VAL A 81 -1.44 -13.13 12.30
C VAL A 81 -2.40 -13.24 11.12
N ILE A 82 -3.59 -12.66 11.25
CA ILE A 82 -4.65 -12.71 10.22
C ILE A 82 -4.43 -11.60 9.20
N LEU A 83 -4.54 -11.94 7.91
CA LEU A 83 -4.41 -11.01 6.79
C LEU A 83 -5.15 -11.54 5.55
N PRO A 84 -5.48 -10.69 4.55
CA PRO A 84 -6.00 -11.18 3.27
C PRO A 84 -4.86 -11.76 2.42
N PRO A 85 -5.12 -12.78 1.59
CA PRO A 85 -4.09 -13.34 0.69
C PRO A 85 -3.90 -12.52 -0.59
N PHE A 86 -4.78 -11.56 -0.85
CA PHE A 86 -4.75 -10.72 -2.04
C PHE A 86 -4.00 -9.41 -1.76
N THR A 87 -2.68 -9.50 -1.67
CA THR A 87 -1.77 -8.40 -1.34
C THR A 87 -0.36 -8.68 -1.89
N PHE A 88 0.53 -7.68 -1.74
CA PHE A 88 1.94 -7.88 -2.01
C PHE A 88 2.56 -8.84 -0.98
N PHE A 89 3.54 -9.61 -1.43
CA PHE A 89 4.18 -10.67 -0.63
C PHE A 89 4.76 -10.20 0.70
N ALA A 90 5.22 -8.94 0.78
CA ALA A 90 5.90 -8.41 1.97
C ALA A 90 5.07 -8.57 3.26
N THR A 91 3.74 -8.47 3.18
CA THR A 91 2.87 -8.56 4.35
C THR A 91 2.97 -9.94 5.02
N ALA A 92 2.71 -11.01 4.27
CA ALA A 92 2.83 -12.37 4.80
C ALA A 92 4.30 -12.78 5.04
N GLY A 93 5.22 -12.32 4.18
CA GLY A 93 6.65 -12.55 4.31
C GLY A 93 7.23 -12.00 5.61
N SER A 94 6.75 -10.85 6.08
CA SER A 94 7.18 -10.25 7.37
C SER A 94 6.75 -11.10 8.57
N ILE A 95 5.56 -11.70 8.52
CA ILE A 95 5.05 -12.63 9.53
C ILE A 95 5.94 -13.87 9.56
N SER A 96 6.14 -14.50 8.40
CA SER A 96 6.89 -15.75 8.27
C SER A 96 8.36 -15.62 8.68
N ARG A 97 8.98 -14.45 8.47
CA ARG A 97 10.36 -14.18 8.91
C ARG A 97 10.53 -14.23 10.44
N LEU A 98 9.48 -14.02 11.20
CA LEU A 98 9.48 -14.15 12.65
C LEU A 98 9.14 -15.58 13.14
N GLY A 99 8.92 -16.51 12.23
CA GLY A 99 8.44 -17.86 12.54
C GLY A 99 6.96 -17.87 12.96
N ALA A 100 6.27 -16.76 12.83
CA ALA A 100 4.83 -16.64 13.03
C ALA A 100 4.07 -17.18 11.81
N ILE A 101 2.80 -17.48 11.98
CA ILE A 101 1.97 -18.16 11.00
C ILE A 101 1.00 -17.14 10.37
N PRO A 102 1.09 -16.87 9.07
CA PRO A 102 0.08 -16.09 8.38
C PRO A 102 -1.21 -16.93 8.26
N VAL A 103 -2.31 -16.39 8.77
CA VAL A 103 -3.66 -16.96 8.65
C VAL A 103 -4.43 -16.14 7.64
N PHE A 104 -4.81 -16.76 6.52
CA PHE A 104 -5.47 -16.05 5.44
C PHE A 104 -6.98 -16.07 5.57
N THR A 105 -7.61 -14.91 5.44
CA THR A 105 -9.06 -14.74 5.33
C THR A 105 -9.40 -14.01 4.04
N ASP A 106 -10.56 -14.31 3.43
CA ASP A 106 -10.89 -13.78 2.12
C ASP A 106 -11.19 -12.28 2.10
N ILE A 107 -11.23 -11.73 0.93
CA ILE A 107 -11.44 -10.30 0.66
C ILE A 107 -12.92 -10.00 0.39
N ASP A 108 -13.30 -8.75 0.58
CA ASP A 108 -14.48 -8.15 -0.02
C ASP A 108 -14.29 -8.06 -1.55
N PRO A 109 -15.23 -8.59 -2.36
CA PRO A 109 -15.05 -8.68 -3.81
C PRO A 109 -15.07 -7.34 -4.55
N ASP A 110 -15.58 -6.27 -3.93
CA ASP A 110 -15.74 -4.96 -4.55
C ASP A 110 -14.54 -4.05 -4.28
N THR A 111 -13.95 -4.15 -3.08
CA THR A 111 -12.82 -3.31 -2.66
C THR A 111 -11.48 -4.02 -2.67
N TYR A 112 -11.48 -5.35 -2.71
CA TYR A 112 -10.31 -6.22 -2.57
C TYR A 112 -9.59 -6.12 -1.22
N ASN A 113 -10.14 -5.38 -0.29
CA ASN A 113 -9.67 -5.31 1.10
C ASN A 113 -10.18 -6.51 1.90
N ILE A 114 -9.58 -6.76 3.07
CA ILE A 114 -10.04 -7.83 3.98
C ILE A 114 -11.53 -7.70 4.26
N ASP A 115 -12.27 -8.81 4.20
CA ASP A 115 -13.67 -8.87 4.60
C ASP A 115 -13.77 -9.01 6.12
N PRO A 116 -14.21 -7.97 6.86
CA PRO A 116 -14.25 -8.03 8.32
C PRO A 116 -15.19 -9.12 8.87
N SER A 117 -16.22 -9.51 8.10
CA SER A 117 -17.20 -10.50 8.51
C SER A 117 -16.61 -11.92 8.61
N LYS A 118 -15.49 -12.17 7.93
CA LYS A 118 -14.82 -13.46 7.88
C LYS A 118 -13.65 -13.60 8.86
N ILE A 119 -13.27 -12.51 9.56
CA ILE A 119 -12.09 -12.54 10.44
C ILE A 119 -12.36 -13.37 11.70
N GLU A 120 -13.57 -13.27 12.28
CA GLU A 120 -13.86 -13.91 13.56
C GLU A 120 -13.71 -15.43 13.54
N GLU A 121 -14.04 -16.07 12.41
CA GLU A 121 -13.92 -17.54 12.21
C GLU A 121 -12.46 -18.01 12.27
N GLU A 122 -11.51 -17.14 11.90
CA GLU A 122 -10.08 -17.44 11.85
C GLU A 122 -9.37 -17.16 13.19
N VAL A 123 -10.06 -16.58 14.19
CA VAL A 123 -9.44 -16.23 15.46
C VAL A 123 -9.27 -17.47 16.34
N THR A 124 -8.03 -17.76 16.70
CA THR A 124 -7.67 -18.83 17.64
C THR A 124 -7.05 -18.26 18.92
N ARG A 125 -6.62 -19.13 19.84
CA ARG A 125 -5.85 -18.72 21.04
C ARG A 125 -4.44 -18.24 20.71
N SER A 126 -3.91 -18.63 19.55
CA SER A 126 -2.59 -18.22 19.06
C SER A 126 -2.61 -16.93 18.28
N THR A 127 -3.78 -16.44 17.87
CA THR A 127 -3.94 -15.19 17.14
C THR A 127 -3.52 -14.00 18.01
N LYS A 128 -2.64 -13.15 17.47
CA LYS A 128 -2.09 -11.97 18.15
C LYS A 128 -2.38 -10.66 17.44
N ALA A 129 -2.49 -10.68 16.12
CA ALA A 129 -2.69 -9.46 15.34
C ALA A 129 -3.53 -9.69 14.09
N ILE A 130 -4.08 -8.60 13.57
CA ILE A 130 -4.72 -8.52 12.26
C ILE A 130 -3.94 -7.48 11.45
N ILE A 131 -3.67 -7.78 10.17
CA ILE A 131 -3.07 -6.83 9.23
C ILE A 131 -4.06 -6.52 8.11
N PRO A 132 -4.92 -5.51 8.25
CA PRO A 132 -5.68 -4.98 7.12
C PRO A 132 -4.74 -4.34 6.11
N ILE A 133 -5.01 -4.53 4.83
CA ILE A 133 -4.31 -3.86 3.75
C ILE A 133 -5.22 -2.74 3.24
N HIS A 134 -4.69 -1.54 3.02
CA HIS A 134 -5.39 -0.45 2.35
C HIS A 134 -5.04 -0.49 0.86
N LEU A 135 -5.60 -1.50 0.19
CA LEU A 135 -5.20 -1.88 -1.15
C LEU A 135 -5.58 -0.81 -2.18
N PHE A 136 -4.72 -0.61 -3.17
CA PHE A 136 -4.87 0.34 -4.27
C PHE A 136 -5.05 1.81 -3.87
N GLY A 137 -5.00 2.12 -2.57
CA GLY A 137 -5.17 3.46 -2.04
C GLY A 137 -6.56 3.74 -1.45
N GLN A 138 -7.31 2.69 -1.08
CA GLN A 138 -8.55 2.79 -0.31
C GLN A 138 -8.41 2.07 1.02
N CYS A 139 -8.83 2.70 2.12
CA CYS A 139 -8.85 2.06 3.43
C CYS A 139 -9.79 0.84 3.43
N ALA A 140 -9.38 -0.21 4.15
CA ALA A 140 -10.26 -1.30 4.52
C ALA A 140 -11.42 -0.79 5.40
N ASP A 141 -12.48 -1.58 5.55
CA ASP A 141 -13.57 -1.25 6.48
C ASP A 141 -13.09 -1.46 7.93
N MET A 142 -12.64 -0.37 8.53
CA MET A 142 -11.90 -0.41 9.79
C MET A 142 -12.80 -0.51 11.04
N ASP A 143 -14.02 0.01 11.01
CA ASP A 143 -14.86 0.04 12.21
C ASP A 143 -15.21 -1.36 12.73
N PRO A 144 -15.76 -2.29 11.92
CA PRO A 144 -16.03 -3.65 12.38
C PRO A 144 -14.75 -4.41 12.74
N LEU A 145 -13.67 -4.21 11.97
CA LEU A 145 -12.37 -4.83 12.24
C LEU A 145 -11.81 -4.39 13.61
N LEU A 146 -11.79 -3.10 13.89
CA LEU A 146 -11.31 -2.55 15.15
C LEU A 146 -12.19 -2.97 16.33
N GLN A 147 -13.51 -3.07 16.14
CA GLN A 147 -14.41 -3.59 17.15
C GLN A 147 -14.08 -5.04 17.51
N LEU A 148 -13.88 -5.88 16.49
CA LEU A 148 -13.50 -7.28 16.69
C LEU A 148 -12.12 -7.37 17.37
N ALA A 149 -11.10 -6.66 16.89
CA ALA A 149 -9.77 -6.67 17.47
C ALA A 149 -9.77 -6.32 18.95
N ARG A 150 -10.53 -5.28 19.34
CA ARG A 150 -10.71 -4.91 20.75
C ARG A 150 -11.37 -6.02 21.58
N SER A 151 -12.44 -6.66 21.06
CA SER A 151 -13.17 -7.72 21.77
C SER A 151 -12.32 -8.96 22.01
N LYS A 152 -11.37 -9.24 21.11
CA LYS A 152 -10.47 -10.40 21.16
C LYS A 152 -9.07 -10.05 21.71
N ASN A 153 -8.83 -8.78 22.08
CA ASN A 153 -7.51 -8.27 22.53
C ASN A 153 -6.39 -8.55 21.52
N LEU A 154 -6.65 -8.24 20.26
CA LEU A 154 -5.71 -8.39 19.14
C LEU A 154 -5.12 -7.03 18.75
N PHE A 155 -3.85 -7.02 18.35
CA PHE A 155 -3.22 -5.85 17.75
C PHE A 155 -3.68 -5.65 16.30
N VAL A 156 -3.65 -4.39 15.83
CA VAL A 156 -3.94 -4.05 14.44
C VAL A 156 -2.74 -3.30 13.85
N VAL A 157 -2.16 -3.87 12.79
CA VAL A 157 -1.09 -3.24 12.01
C VAL A 157 -1.63 -2.91 10.62
N GLU A 158 -1.79 -1.63 10.30
CA GLU A 158 -2.27 -1.21 9.00
C GLU A 158 -1.14 -1.31 7.96
N ASP A 159 -1.30 -2.19 6.95
CA ASP A 159 -0.47 -2.12 5.75
C ASP A 159 -1.01 -1.02 4.83
N ALA A 160 -0.50 0.19 5.03
CA ALA A 160 -0.85 1.38 4.27
C ALA A 160 0.18 1.70 3.16
N ALA A 161 0.96 0.68 2.72
CA ALA A 161 2.02 0.86 1.72
C ALA A 161 1.56 1.46 0.39
N GLN A 162 0.25 1.47 0.11
CA GLN A 162 -0.37 2.06 -1.07
C GLN A 162 -1.33 3.21 -0.74
N ALA A 163 -1.38 3.70 0.51
CA ALA A 163 -2.49 4.49 0.99
C ALA A 163 -2.11 5.78 1.74
N LEU A 164 -0.89 6.30 1.56
CA LEU A 164 -0.52 7.58 2.18
C LEU A 164 -1.41 8.72 1.68
N GLY A 165 -2.24 9.26 2.57
CA GLY A 165 -3.25 10.29 2.28
C GLY A 165 -4.65 9.77 2.01
N SER A 166 -4.88 8.45 2.03
CA SER A 166 -6.23 7.88 2.06
C SER A 166 -6.94 8.21 3.38
N GLU A 167 -8.26 8.31 3.34
CA GLU A 167 -9.08 8.55 4.52
C GLU A 167 -10.24 7.55 4.57
N TYR A 168 -10.46 7.02 5.75
CA TYR A 168 -11.61 6.21 6.08
C TYR A 168 -12.73 7.09 6.64
N LYS A 169 -13.92 6.95 6.10
CA LYS A 169 -15.12 7.64 6.56
C LYS A 169 -16.01 6.67 7.35
N PRO A 170 -16.09 6.79 8.68
CA PRO A 170 -16.97 5.94 9.48
C PRO A 170 -18.44 6.09 9.11
N LEU A 171 -19.22 5.00 9.14
CA LEU A 171 -20.66 5.01 8.91
C LEU A 171 -21.43 5.87 9.94
N SER A 172 -20.88 6.02 11.14
CA SER A 172 -21.45 6.83 12.24
C SER A 172 -21.41 8.34 11.98
N ASN A 173 -21.03 8.79 10.80
CA ASN A 173 -20.86 10.20 10.44
C ASN A 173 -19.82 10.96 11.31
N SER A 174 -18.88 10.23 11.90
CA SER A 174 -17.77 10.74 12.67
C SER A 174 -16.72 11.41 11.77
N ILE A 175 -15.69 11.99 12.37
CA ILE A 175 -14.56 12.61 11.65
C ILE A 175 -13.81 11.52 10.85
N SER A 176 -13.44 11.84 9.61
CA SER A 176 -12.60 10.97 8.79
C SER A 176 -11.25 10.72 9.47
N ARG A 177 -10.72 9.51 9.32
CA ARG A 177 -9.43 9.10 9.88
C ARG A 177 -8.45 8.76 8.76
N LYS A 178 -7.21 9.15 8.91
CA LYS A 178 -6.14 8.86 7.94
C LYS A 178 -5.75 7.38 7.97
N ALA A 179 -5.38 6.83 6.82
CA ALA A 179 -4.71 5.54 6.76
C ALA A 179 -3.43 5.55 7.62
N GLY A 180 -3.20 4.51 8.37
CA GLY A 180 -2.10 4.36 9.32
C GLY A 180 -2.34 4.91 10.72
N GLN A 181 -3.44 5.67 10.94
CA GLN A 181 -3.80 6.28 12.22
C GLN A 181 -4.70 5.40 13.08
N MET A 182 -5.33 4.39 12.48
CA MET A 182 -6.49 3.70 13.08
C MET A 182 -6.12 2.48 13.92
N GLY A 183 -5.04 1.78 13.54
CA GLY A 183 -4.50 0.65 14.27
C GLY A 183 -3.46 1.04 15.33
N ASP A 184 -2.81 0.05 15.92
CA ASP A 184 -1.68 0.28 16.84
C ASP A 184 -0.46 0.83 16.11
N LEU A 185 -0.24 0.40 14.86
CA LEU A 185 0.86 0.78 13.97
C LEU A 185 0.36 0.90 12.53
N GLY A 186 0.82 1.91 11.81
CA GLY A 186 0.61 2.07 10.37
C GLY A 186 1.92 2.00 9.61
N CYS A 187 1.97 1.23 8.52
CA CYS A 187 3.17 0.96 7.73
C CYS A 187 3.04 1.54 6.33
N PHE A 188 3.98 2.42 5.94
CA PHE A 188 4.04 3.03 4.62
C PHE A 188 5.27 2.59 3.84
N SER A 189 5.13 2.56 2.52
CA SER A 189 6.22 2.35 1.57
C SER A 189 6.42 3.60 0.73
N PHE A 190 7.68 3.96 0.53
CA PHE A 190 8.09 5.02 -0.40
C PHE A 190 8.85 4.44 -1.60
N TYR A 191 8.55 3.19 -1.98
CA TYR A 191 9.04 2.62 -3.23
C TYR A 191 8.74 3.57 -4.41
N PRO A 192 9.61 3.71 -5.41
CA PRO A 192 9.55 4.80 -6.40
C PRO A 192 8.19 5.03 -7.07
N THR A 193 7.39 3.98 -7.28
CA THR A 193 6.08 4.07 -7.94
C THR A 193 4.91 4.41 -6.99
N LYS A 194 5.16 4.56 -5.68
CA LYS A 194 4.14 4.98 -4.73
C LYS A 194 3.76 6.45 -4.92
N ASN A 195 2.57 6.85 -4.44
CA ASN A 195 2.10 8.24 -4.55
C ASN A 195 3.13 9.25 -4.03
N LEU A 196 3.85 8.89 -2.97
CA LEU A 196 5.08 9.53 -2.53
C LEU A 196 6.21 8.51 -2.66
N GLY A 197 7.04 8.62 -3.70
CA GLY A 197 8.12 7.67 -3.99
C GLY A 197 9.50 8.29 -3.85
N ALA A 198 10.41 7.59 -3.17
CA ALA A 198 11.84 7.89 -3.08
C ALA A 198 12.58 7.56 -4.39
N PHE A 199 13.89 7.75 -4.43
CA PHE A 199 14.77 7.30 -5.52
C PHE A 199 15.49 6.00 -5.13
N GLY A 200 14.72 5.05 -4.66
CA GLY A 200 15.14 3.76 -4.16
C GLY A 200 14.15 3.28 -3.08
N ASP A 201 14.60 2.41 -2.20
CA ASP A 201 13.79 1.92 -1.09
C ASP A 201 13.71 2.94 0.03
N ALA A 202 12.53 3.06 0.64
CA ALA A 202 12.27 3.81 1.86
C ALA A 202 10.91 3.40 2.43
N GLY A 203 10.71 3.59 3.73
CA GLY A 203 9.45 3.30 4.41
C GLY A 203 9.28 4.15 5.68
N MET A 204 8.10 4.07 6.27
CA MET A 204 7.75 4.79 7.50
C MET A 204 6.80 3.95 8.34
N ILE A 205 6.95 4.02 9.66
CA ILE A 205 5.99 3.48 10.61
C ILE A 205 5.40 4.65 11.38
N VAL A 206 4.08 4.70 11.53
CA VAL A 206 3.40 5.71 12.35
C VAL A 206 2.65 5.06 13.51
N THR A 207 2.54 5.77 14.63
CA THR A 207 1.85 5.29 15.82
C THR A 207 1.57 6.43 16.81
N ASP A 208 0.54 6.23 17.66
CA ASP A 208 0.29 7.09 18.82
C ASP A 208 0.88 6.54 20.12
N HIS A 209 1.45 5.33 20.09
CA HIS A 209 2.00 4.64 21.26
C HIS A 209 3.48 4.97 21.47
N PRO A 210 3.86 5.78 22.50
CA PRO A 210 5.25 6.20 22.72
C PRO A 210 6.20 5.03 22.98
N GLN A 211 5.71 3.96 23.64
CA GLN A 211 6.52 2.77 23.93
C GLN A 211 6.87 1.99 22.65
N LEU A 212 5.92 1.86 21.71
CA LEU A 212 6.16 1.23 20.42
C LEU A 212 7.09 2.06 19.57
N ALA A 213 6.88 3.38 19.51
CA ALA A 213 7.75 4.30 18.78
C ALA A 213 9.21 4.20 19.27
N GLU A 214 9.44 4.22 20.58
CA GLU A 214 10.77 4.08 21.16
C GLU A 214 11.40 2.71 20.86
N LYS A 215 10.62 1.63 20.99
CA LYS A 215 11.07 0.27 20.68
C LYS A 215 11.50 0.13 19.23
N ILE A 216 10.71 0.68 18.29
CA ILE A 216 11.01 0.66 16.85
C ILE A 216 12.29 1.45 16.55
N LYS A 217 12.47 2.64 17.14
CA LYS A 217 13.70 3.45 17.00
C LYS A 217 14.95 2.67 17.43
N ILE A 218 14.84 1.84 18.44
CA ILE A 218 15.95 0.98 18.91
C ILE A 218 16.11 -0.22 17.97
N LEU A 219 15.03 -0.89 17.59
CA LEU A 219 15.07 -2.07 16.71
C LEU A 219 15.66 -1.75 15.34
N ARG A 220 15.36 -0.58 14.73
CA ARG A 220 15.89 -0.19 13.41
C ARG A 220 17.41 0.05 13.37
N VAL A 221 18.07 0.11 14.54
CA VAL A 221 19.52 0.25 14.71
C VAL A 221 20.11 -0.93 15.48
N HIS A 222 19.76 -2.14 15.06
CA HIS A 222 20.23 -3.41 15.65
C HIS A 222 19.84 -3.64 17.12
N GLY A 223 18.78 -2.94 17.61
CA GLY A 223 18.35 -3.07 19.01
C GLY A 223 19.28 -2.34 20.01
N SER A 224 20.11 -1.41 19.54
CA SER A 224 21.17 -0.75 20.31
C SER A 224 20.70 0.51 21.02
N LYS A 225 20.82 0.54 22.36
CA LYS A 225 20.66 1.74 23.20
C LYS A 225 21.30 1.53 24.59
N PRO A 226 22.35 2.31 24.98
CA PRO A 226 23.13 3.22 24.14
C PRO A 226 23.93 2.47 23.06
N LYS A 227 24.63 3.23 22.19
CA LYS A 227 25.42 2.64 21.09
C LYS A 227 26.33 1.50 21.59
N TYR A 228 26.31 0.36 20.87
CA TYR A 228 27.01 -0.90 21.18
C TYR A 228 26.43 -1.72 22.35
N PHE A 229 25.39 -1.27 23.01
CA PHE A 229 24.66 -2.06 24.00
C PHE A 229 23.29 -2.46 23.43
N HIS A 230 23.13 -3.75 23.15
CA HIS A 230 21.95 -4.25 22.44
C HIS A 230 20.90 -4.76 23.43
N LYS A 231 19.78 -4.05 23.51
CA LYS A 231 18.66 -4.40 24.40
C LYS A 231 17.78 -5.49 23.81
N TRP A 232 17.67 -5.51 22.48
CA TRP A 232 16.91 -6.49 21.70
C TRP A 232 17.70 -6.92 20.47
N VAL A 233 17.34 -8.04 19.87
CA VAL A 233 17.80 -8.41 18.54
C VAL A 233 17.01 -7.57 17.53
N GLY A 234 17.66 -6.56 16.95
CA GLY A 234 17.10 -5.70 15.94
C GLY A 234 17.72 -5.94 14.57
N ILE A 235 17.39 -5.06 13.62
CA ILE A 235 17.91 -5.12 12.24
C ILE A 235 18.55 -3.78 11.83
N ASN A 236 19.25 -3.77 10.72
CA ASN A 236 19.66 -2.54 10.05
C ASN A 236 18.55 -2.07 9.14
N SER A 237 17.68 -1.19 9.64
CA SER A 237 16.56 -0.63 8.89
C SER A 237 16.39 0.85 9.19
N ARG A 238 17.23 1.65 8.58
CA ARG A 238 17.23 3.11 8.70
C ARG A 238 16.80 3.72 7.39
N LEU A 239 16.04 4.80 7.46
CA LEU A 239 15.82 5.66 6.29
C LEU A 239 17.09 6.46 6.03
N ASP A 240 17.62 6.36 4.81
CA ASP A 240 18.79 7.14 4.40
C ASP A 240 18.45 8.63 4.28
N THR A 241 19.37 9.50 4.73
CA THR A 241 19.18 10.95 4.68
C THR A 241 18.98 11.47 3.26
N ILE A 242 19.65 10.87 2.27
CA ILE A 242 19.48 11.18 0.84
C ILE A 242 18.02 10.93 0.41
N GLN A 243 17.45 9.77 0.76
CA GLN A 243 16.06 9.46 0.41
C GLN A 243 15.07 10.39 1.16
N ALA A 244 15.35 10.71 2.42
CA ALA A 244 14.54 11.66 3.19
C ALA A 244 14.52 13.07 2.56
N ALA A 245 15.66 13.55 2.07
CA ALA A 245 15.75 14.83 1.39
C ALA A 245 14.91 14.88 0.10
N ILE A 246 14.98 13.82 -0.71
CA ILE A 246 14.14 13.67 -1.93
C ILE A 246 12.66 13.65 -1.57
N LEU A 247 12.31 12.86 -0.54
CA LEU A 247 10.92 12.74 -0.09
C LEU A 247 10.36 14.05 0.45
N LEU A 248 11.16 14.85 1.15
CA LEU A 248 10.75 16.18 1.64
C LEU A 248 10.39 17.13 0.50
N VAL A 249 11.18 17.15 -0.58
CA VAL A 249 10.85 17.94 -1.77
C VAL A 249 9.52 17.46 -2.36
N LYS A 250 9.40 16.16 -2.62
CA LYS A 250 8.22 15.56 -3.27
C LYS A 250 6.95 15.64 -2.41
N PHE A 251 7.09 15.61 -1.08
CA PHE A 251 5.98 15.66 -0.14
C PHE A 251 5.15 16.95 -0.28
N GLN A 252 5.78 18.08 -0.63
CA GLN A 252 5.09 19.34 -0.86
C GLN A 252 4.07 19.27 -2.00
N TYR A 253 4.23 18.32 -2.92
CA TYR A 253 3.39 18.13 -4.10
C TYR A 253 2.38 16.98 -3.97
N LEU A 254 2.47 16.17 -2.90
CA LEU A 254 1.68 14.95 -2.71
C LEU A 254 0.16 15.17 -2.85
N GLU A 255 -0.37 16.22 -2.24
CA GLU A 255 -1.80 16.53 -2.28
C GLU A 255 -2.26 16.91 -3.70
N ASN A 256 -1.45 17.64 -4.45
CA ASN A 256 -1.76 17.99 -5.83
C ASN A 256 -1.75 16.74 -6.73
N TRP A 257 -0.75 15.87 -6.56
CA TRP A 257 -0.68 14.60 -7.30
C TRP A 257 -1.85 13.67 -6.95
N THR A 258 -2.27 13.64 -5.70
CA THR A 258 -3.44 12.86 -5.27
C THR A 258 -4.71 13.39 -5.94
N LYS A 259 -4.93 14.71 -5.97
CA LYS A 259 -6.07 15.32 -6.66
C LYS A 259 -6.07 14.98 -8.16
N GLU A 260 -4.91 15.05 -8.81
CA GLU A 260 -4.80 14.68 -10.23
C GLU A 260 -5.10 13.20 -10.47
N ARG A 261 -4.61 12.28 -9.63
CA ARG A 261 -4.98 10.85 -9.72
C ARG A 261 -6.49 10.65 -9.56
N GLN A 262 -7.11 11.32 -8.60
CA GLN A 262 -8.57 11.28 -8.40
C GLN A 262 -9.30 11.82 -9.63
N ARG A 263 -8.87 12.96 -10.20
CA ARG A 263 -9.45 13.52 -11.43
C ARG A 263 -9.37 12.53 -12.60
N LYS A 264 -8.21 11.87 -12.78
CA LYS A 264 -8.03 10.84 -13.82
C LYS A 264 -8.92 9.62 -13.56
N ALA A 265 -9.02 9.17 -12.33
CA ALA A 265 -9.87 8.03 -11.96
C ALA A 265 -11.35 8.31 -12.26
N PHE A 266 -11.86 9.47 -11.84
CA PHE A 266 -13.24 9.86 -12.14
C PHE A 266 -13.51 10.05 -13.64
N ARG A 267 -12.50 10.53 -14.39
CA ARG A 267 -12.60 10.59 -15.85
C ARG A 267 -12.72 9.18 -16.46
N TYR A 268 -11.92 8.22 -16.01
CA TYR A 268 -12.07 6.82 -16.43
C TYR A 268 -13.46 6.27 -16.12
N HIS A 269 -14.03 6.53 -14.93
CA HIS A 269 -15.39 6.12 -14.60
C HIS A 269 -16.40 6.68 -15.62
N SER A 270 -16.30 7.96 -15.97
CA SER A 270 -17.17 8.57 -16.97
C SER A 270 -16.98 7.96 -18.36
N LEU A 271 -15.75 7.73 -18.77
CA LEU A 271 -15.43 7.15 -20.09
C LEU A 271 -15.91 5.71 -20.22
N PHE A 272 -15.94 4.93 -19.14
CA PHE A 272 -16.38 3.54 -19.14
C PHE A 272 -17.91 3.36 -19.02
N GLN A 273 -18.67 4.41 -18.74
CA GLN A 273 -20.10 4.32 -18.41
C GLN A 273 -20.91 3.52 -19.44
N ASP A 274 -20.72 3.78 -20.73
CA ASP A 274 -21.45 3.05 -21.79
C ASP A 274 -20.99 1.58 -21.87
N LEU A 275 -19.70 1.34 -21.65
CA LEU A 275 -19.14 -0.01 -21.73
C LEU A 275 -19.59 -0.88 -20.56
N THR A 276 -19.69 -0.35 -19.34
CA THR A 276 -20.21 -1.10 -18.18
C THR A 276 -21.69 -1.47 -18.37
N SER A 277 -22.46 -0.67 -19.10
CA SER A 277 -23.85 -0.99 -19.42
C SER A 277 -23.98 -2.13 -20.45
N SER A 278 -23.03 -2.25 -21.37
CA SER A 278 -23.05 -3.29 -22.42
C SER A 278 -22.23 -4.54 -22.07
N LEU A 279 -21.34 -4.47 -21.10
CA LEU A 279 -20.49 -5.54 -20.59
C LEU A 279 -20.57 -5.57 -19.05
N PRO A 280 -21.61 -6.20 -18.47
CA PRO A 280 -21.84 -6.21 -17.01
C PRO A 280 -20.70 -6.85 -16.20
N GLU A 281 -19.87 -7.68 -16.81
CA GLU A 281 -18.70 -8.29 -16.19
C GLU A 281 -17.55 -7.29 -15.99
N LEU A 282 -17.55 -6.16 -16.72
CA LEU A 282 -16.60 -5.09 -16.47
C LEU A 282 -16.97 -4.36 -15.18
N GLN A 283 -16.11 -4.45 -14.18
CA GLN A 283 -16.25 -3.74 -12.92
C GLN A 283 -15.16 -2.68 -12.78
N LEU A 284 -15.56 -1.49 -12.39
CA LEU A 284 -14.66 -0.37 -12.10
C LEU A 284 -14.33 -0.33 -10.60
N PRO A 285 -13.25 0.36 -10.19
CA PRO A 285 -12.95 0.52 -8.76
C PRO A 285 -14.15 1.07 -7.99
N SER A 286 -14.53 0.38 -6.91
CA SER A 286 -15.57 0.81 -5.99
C SER A 286 -15.01 1.75 -4.93
N ILE A 287 -15.76 2.78 -4.53
CA ILE A 287 -15.43 3.66 -3.41
C ILE A 287 -16.47 3.42 -2.33
N GLN A 288 -16.05 2.86 -1.19
CA GLN A 288 -16.94 2.60 -0.06
C GLN A 288 -17.10 3.84 0.84
N TYR A 289 -18.30 4.05 1.34
CA TYR A 289 -18.62 4.93 2.47
C TYR A 289 -18.06 6.36 2.37
N GLU A 290 -17.97 6.95 1.17
CA GLU A 290 -17.35 8.26 0.96
C GLU A 290 -15.87 8.32 1.39
N ASN A 291 -15.17 7.18 1.42
CA ASN A 291 -13.74 7.11 1.68
C ASN A 291 -12.97 7.98 0.69
N ARG A 292 -11.89 8.60 1.17
CA ARG A 292 -10.94 9.24 0.26
C ARG A 292 -10.03 8.18 -0.36
N HIS A 293 -10.38 7.71 -1.54
CA HIS A 293 -9.53 6.83 -2.35
C HIS A 293 -8.47 7.68 -3.09
N ILE A 294 -7.18 7.35 -2.97
CA ILE A 294 -6.09 8.10 -3.59
C ILE A 294 -5.62 7.51 -4.92
N PHE A 295 -6.19 6.40 -5.35
CA PHE A 295 -5.91 5.72 -6.61
C PHE A 295 -4.40 5.53 -6.85
N ASN A 296 -3.73 4.82 -5.92
CA ASN A 296 -2.36 4.37 -6.17
C ASN A 296 -2.30 3.49 -7.42
N GLN A 297 -3.31 2.63 -7.59
CA GLN A 297 -3.65 1.94 -8.84
C GLN A 297 -5.12 2.20 -9.22
N TYR A 298 -5.41 2.13 -10.53
CA TYR A 298 -6.76 2.07 -11.06
C TYR A 298 -6.97 0.67 -11.64
N VAL A 299 -7.70 -0.17 -10.92
CA VAL A 299 -7.84 -1.60 -11.22
C VAL A 299 -9.27 -1.91 -11.64
N ILE A 300 -9.43 -2.43 -12.85
CA ILE A 300 -10.70 -2.93 -13.37
C ILE A 300 -10.75 -4.46 -13.28
N ARG A 301 -11.95 -5.04 -13.21
CA ARG A 301 -12.17 -6.47 -13.42
C ARG A 301 -12.80 -6.67 -14.78
N VAL A 302 -12.28 -7.63 -15.53
CA VAL A 302 -12.69 -7.84 -16.92
C VAL A 302 -12.65 -9.34 -17.27
N PRO A 303 -13.56 -9.84 -18.12
CA PRO A 303 -13.44 -11.15 -18.71
C PRO A 303 -12.22 -11.18 -19.66
N GLU A 304 -11.69 -12.38 -19.88
CA GLU A 304 -10.54 -12.59 -20.80
C GLU A 304 -9.33 -11.68 -20.53
N ARG A 305 -9.08 -11.34 -19.25
CA ARG A 305 -8.08 -10.40 -18.79
C ARG A 305 -6.71 -10.54 -19.47
N ASP A 306 -6.21 -11.77 -19.65
CA ASP A 306 -4.89 -12.00 -20.23
C ASP A 306 -4.86 -11.68 -21.74
N LYS A 307 -5.95 -11.98 -22.45
CA LYS A 307 -6.09 -11.60 -23.86
C LYS A 307 -6.17 -10.08 -24.02
N LEU A 308 -6.94 -9.41 -23.17
CA LEU A 308 -7.02 -7.95 -23.15
C LEU A 308 -5.65 -7.34 -22.86
N LYS A 309 -4.92 -7.85 -21.86
CA LYS A 309 -3.57 -7.37 -21.54
C LYS A 309 -2.62 -7.47 -22.74
N GLN A 310 -2.63 -8.60 -23.42
CA GLN A 310 -1.82 -8.82 -24.62
C GLN A 310 -2.21 -7.84 -25.74
N PHE A 311 -3.50 -7.69 -26.01
CA PHE A 311 -3.99 -6.74 -27.01
C PHE A 311 -3.58 -5.30 -26.72
N LEU A 312 -3.73 -4.85 -25.45
CA LEU A 312 -3.35 -3.50 -25.04
C LEU A 312 -1.83 -3.27 -25.18
N MET A 313 -1.02 -4.27 -24.86
CA MET A 313 0.43 -4.22 -25.07
C MET A 313 0.77 -4.04 -26.57
N GLU A 314 0.10 -4.75 -27.45
CA GLU A 314 0.25 -4.61 -28.91
C GLU A 314 -0.19 -3.25 -29.43
N GLU A 315 -1.18 -2.62 -28.76
CA GLU A 315 -1.62 -1.26 -29.03
C GLU A 315 -0.71 -0.17 -28.38
N GLY A 316 0.37 -0.55 -27.69
CA GLY A 316 1.32 0.38 -27.07
C GLY A 316 0.89 0.91 -25.71
N ILE A 317 -0.08 0.26 -25.05
CA ILE A 317 -0.61 0.60 -23.73
C ILE A 317 0.00 -0.33 -22.68
N GLY A 318 0.71 0.25 -21.71
CA GLY A 318 1.23 -0.48 -20.55
C GLY A 318 0.12 -0.80 -19.55
N THR A 319 0.06 -2.04 -19.08
CA THR A 319 -0.87 -2.50 -18.03
C THR A 319 -0.16 -3.50 -17.13
N ASP A 320 -0.68 -3.70 -15.91
CA ASP A 320 -0.10 -4.68 -14.97
C ASP A 320 -1.18 -5.43 -14.19
N ILE A 321 -0.78 -6.49 -13.45
CA ILE A 321 -1.68 -7.34 -12.66
C ILE A 321 -1.21 -7.34 -11.22
N TYR A 322 -2.03 -6.81 -10.30
CA TYR A 322 -1.77 -6.73 -8.87
C TYR A 322 -2.90 -7.45 -8.09
N TYR A 323 -2.87 -8.80 -7.86
CA TYR A 323 -1.71 -9.70 -8.07
C TYR A 323 -2.16 -10.95 -8.84
N PRO A 324 -1.28 -11.62 -9.62
CA PRO A 324 -1.67 -12.71 -10.51
C PRO A 324 -1.93 -14.03 -9.78
N LEU A 325 -1.48 -14.18 -8.53
CA LEU A 325 -1.66 -15.37 -7.71
C LEU A 325 -1.81 -14.94 -6.24
N PRO A 326 -2.91 -15.31 -5.57
CA PRO A 326 -3.09 -15.04 -4.15
C PRO A 326 -2.03 -15.75 -3.29
N LEU A 327 -1.68 -15.16 -2.15
CA LEU A 327 -0.56 -15.63 -1.33
C LEU A 327 -0.76 -17.06 -0.79
N HIS A 328 -1.99 -17.47 -0.49
CA HIS A 328 -2.30 -18.82 0.01
C HIS A 328 -2.02 -19.92 -1.01
N LEU A 329 -1.91 -19.60 -2.30
CA LEU A 329 -1.56 -20.51 -3.39
C LEU A 329 -0.09 -20.42 -3.81
N GLN A 330 0.73 -19.58 -3.16
CA GLN A 330 2.15 -19.50 -3.44
C GLN A 330 2.89 -20.74 -2.93
N GLU A 331 3.88 -21.20 -3.70
CA GLU A 331 4.67 -22.40 -3.38
C GLU A 331 5.28 -22.37 -1.97
N CYS A 332 5.77 -21.21 -1.54
CA CYS A 332 6.38 -21.01 -0.21
C CYS A 332 5.38 -21.14 0.96
N TYR A 333 4.08 -21.16 0.69
CA TYR A 333 3.00 -21.34 1.68
C TYR A 333 2.26 -22.66 1.54
N SER A 334 2.76 -23.59 0.72
CA SER A 334 2.16 -24.93 0.55
C SER A 334 2.03 -25.73 1.87
N ASN A 335 2.89 -25.45 2.85
CA ASN A 335 2.84 -26.03 4.18
C ASN A 335 1.64 -25.56 5.03
N LEU A 336 0.99 -24.45 4.69
CA LEU A 336 -0.21 -23.94 5.37
C LEU A 336 -1.48 -24.71 4.97
N LYS A 337 -1.40 -25.58 3.97
CA LYS A 337 -2.45 -26.51 3.52
C LYS A 337 -3.69 -25.87 2.89
N TYR A 338 -3.66 -24.59 2.56
CA TYR A 338 -4.71 -23.97 1.73
C TYR A 338 -4.75 -24.60 0.34
N ARG A 339 -5.93 -24.64 -0.24
CA ARG A 339 -6.18 -25.19 -1.58
C ARG A 339 -6.94 -24.18 -2.43
N ARG A 340 -6.88 -24.39 -3.73
CA ARG A 340 -7.76 -23.64 -4.65
C ARG A 340 -9.22 -23.89 -4.28
N GLY A 341 -10.00 -22.81 -4.18
CA GLY A 341 -11.39 -22.81 -3.76
C GLY A 341 -11.61 -22.41 -2.28
N ASP A 342 -10.57 -22.37 -1.45
CA ASP A 342 -10.71 -22.01 -0.04
C ASP A 342 -10.99 -20.50 0.14
N LEU A 343 -10.42 -19.65 -0.73
CA LEU A 343 -10.56 -18.18 -0.69
C LEU A 343 -11.02 -17.65 -2.05
N PRO A 344 -12.28 -17.92 -2.44
CA PRO A 344 -12.77 -17.78 -3.81
C PRO A 344 -12.77 -16.33 -4.33
N ASN A 345 -13.00 -15.32 -3.49
CA ASN A 345 -12.99 -13.93 -3.93
C ASN A 345 -11.58 -13.49 -4.33
N SER A 346 -10.58 -13.85 -3.53
CA SER A 346 -9.17 -13.58 -3.80
C SER A 346 -8.68 -14.28 -5.06
N GLU A 347 -9.11 -15.52 -5.27
CA GLU A 347 -8.75 -16.32 -6.44
C GLU A 347 -9.37 -15.73 -7.71
N LYS A 348 -10.65 -15.39 -7.67
CA LYS A 348 -11.37 -14.76 -8.77
C LYS A 348 -10.79 -13.37 -9.10
N ALA A 349 -10.47 -12.56 -8.08
CA ALA A 349 -9.81 -11.29 -8.30
C ALA A 349 -8.47 -11.46 -9.05
N ALA A 350 -7.64 -12.42 -8.66
CA ALA A 350 -6.36 -12.69 -9.33
C ALA A 350 -6.51 -13.09 -10.80
N GLU A 351 -7.62 -13.73 -11.17
CA GLU A 351 -7.90 -14.15 -12.55
C GLU A 351 -8.42 -13.00 -13.42
N GLU A 352 -9.16 -12.04 -12.84
CA GLU A 352 -9.95 -11.06 -13.61
C GLU A 352 -9.41 -9.63 -13.60
N ILE A 353 -8.55 -9.24 -12.63
CA ILE A 353 -8.12 -7.85 -12.49
C ILE A 353 -7.06 -7.42 -13.51
N LEU A 354 -7.14 -6.15 -13.90
CA LEU A 354 -6.15 -5.48 -14.74
C LEU A 354 -5.97 -4.02 -14.27
N ALA A 355 -4.75 -3.63 -13.96
CA ALA A 355 -4.41 -2.26 -13.62
C ALA A 355 -4.16 -1.44 -14.89
N LEU A 356 -4.87 -0.32 -15.03
CA LEU A 356 -4.72 0.64 -16.11
C LEU A 356 -3.74 1.75 -15.74
N PRO A 357 -3.15 2.44 -16.72
CA PRO A 357 -2.29 3.60 -16.46
C PRO A 357 -3.00 4.65 -15.61
N ILE A 358 -2.39 5.02 -14.50
CA ILE A 358 -2.84 6.13 -13.66
C ILE A 358 -1.66 6.81 -12.97
N PHE A 359 -1.40 8.05 -13.33
CA PHE A 359 -0.39 8.91 -12.73
C PHE A 359 -0.77 10.38 -12.97
N PRO A 360 -0.27 11.35 -12.20
CA PRO A 360 -0.71 12.74 -12.26
C PRO A 360 -0.61 13.37 -13.65
N GLU A 361 0.43 13.03 -14.39
CA GLU A 361 0.77 13.61 -15.71
C GLU A 361 0.10 12.88 -16.89
N LEU A 362 -0.66 11.80 -16.66
CA LEU A 362 -1.40 11.10 -17.72
C LEU A 362 -2.36 12.07 -18.42
N THR A 363 -2.27 12.18 -19.75
CA THR A 363 -3.10 13.12 -20.51
C THR A 363 -4.51 12.58 -20.75
N GLU A 364 -5.43 13.48 -21.09
CA GLU A 364 -6.80 13.09 -21.44
C GLU A 364 -6.84 12.27 -22.74
N ASP A 365 -6.07 12.65 -23.74
CA ASP A 365 -5.96 11.90 -25.01
C ASP A 365 -5.43 10.46 -24.76
N GLN A 366 -4.49 10.29 -23.80
CA GLN A 366 -4.02 8.97 -23.42
C GLN A 366 -5.11 8.14 -22.75
N GLN A 367 -5.93 8.75 -21.87
CA GLN A 367 -7.06 8.06 -21.25
C GLN A 367 -8.14 7.67 -22.29
N ASP A 368 -8.47 8.57 -23.23
CA ASP A 368 -9.40 8.28 -24.33
C ASP A 368 -8.90 7.11 -25.16
N TYR A 369 -7.63 7.13 -25.52
CA TYR A 369 -7.03 6.05 -26.28
C TYR A 369 -7.09 4.70 -25.56
N VAL A 370 -6.78 4.66 -24.25
CA VAL A 370 -6.88 3.44 -23.43
C VAL A 370 -8.31 2.87 -23.47
N VAL A 371 -9.31 3.71 -23.21
CA VAL A 371 -10.71 3.27 -23.17
C VAL A 371 -11.21 2.85 -24.55
N ASP A 372 -10.83 3.57 -25.62
CA ASP A 372 -11.21 3.22 -27.00
C ASP A 372 -10.60 1.87 -27.43
N ARG A 373 -9.38 1.55 -27.01
CA ARG A 373 -8.81 0.22 -27.29
C ARG A 373 -9.49 -0.87 -26.50
N ILE A 374 -9.84 -0.67 -25.26
CA ILE A 374 -10.64 -1.63 -24.47
C ILE A 374 -12.02 -1.85 -25.12
N ARG A 375 -12.70 -0.78 -25.53
CA ARG A 375 -13.97 -0.90 -26.27
C ARG A 375 -13.82 -1.69 -27.57
N ALA A 376 -12.75 -1.45 -28.31
CA ALA A 376 -12.49 -2.16 -29.57
C ALA A 376 -12.29 -3.66 -29.34
N PHE A 377 -11.61 -4.05 -28.26
CA PHE A 377 -11.41 -5.46 -27.91
C PHE A 377 -12.72 -6.20 -27.67
N TYR A 378 -13.66 -5.61 -26.95
CA TYR A 378 -14.95 -6.25 -26.61
C TYR A 378 -16.05 -6.05 -27.67
N LYS A 379 -15.81 -5.30 -28.75
CA LYS A 379 -16.75 -5.19 -29.87
C LYS A 379 -16.57 -6.27 -30.96
N HIS A 380 -15.50 -7.04 -30.84
CA HIS A 380 -15.16 -8.15 -31.74
C HIS A 380 -15.35 -9.49 -31.04
#